data_bc2a0420bf49e12278a92d66db8e544d
#
_entry.id   bc2a0420bf49e12278a92d66db8e544d
#
_cell.length_a   1.000
_cell.length_b   1.000
_cell.length_c   1.000
_cell.angle_alpha   90.00
_cell.angle_beta   90.00
_cell.angle_gamma   90.00
#
_symmetry.space_group_name_H-M   'P 1'
#
loop_
_entity.id
_entity.type
_entity.pdbx_description
1 polymer ?
#
loop_
_entity_poly.entity_id
_entity_poly.type
_entity_poly.pdbx_seq_one_letter_code
_entity_poly.pdbx_strand_id
1 'polypeptide(L)'
;MKLLCALLFVILVSACTRVPELPDMNGMFVDLATVEPTIQKDIRYYGDYNFVGRRIAGYRAAKCMLVRKAAVALQQAQTLALRQGYSLKVYDCYRPQQAVDDFVAWALDINDTKMQSRFYPAVPKDKLFDLGYIAVQSGHSRGSTVDITLVPATSRASRVVTAHLPYDCRADKADRYPDNSLDMGTGYDCFDELSHTDNPAIVGVARQNRDKLREIMEAAGFVNYANEWWHYTLSDEPYPDTYFDNPIR
;
A
#
# COMPACT_ATOMS: atom_id res chain seq x y z
N MET A 1 -7.28 13.11 78.63
CA MET A 1 -7.00 12.26 77.48
C MET A 1 -7.39 13.05 76.25
N LYS A 2 -6.42 13.62 75.47
CA LYS A 2 -6.66 14.38 74.23
C LYS A 2 -6.30 13.46 73.07
N LEU A 3 -7.29 13.06 72.29
CA LEU A 3 -7.08 12.31 71.02
C LEU A 3 -6.59 13.29 69.96
N LEU A 4 -5.39 13.05 69.41
CA LEU A 4 -4.88 13.72 68.23
C LEU A 4 -5.33 12.88 67.02
N CYS A 5 -6.23 13.43 66.16
CA CYS A 5 -6.52 12.90 64.88
C CYS A 5 -5.46 13.42 63.89
N ALA A 6 -4.61 12.53 63.37
CA ALA A 6 -3.69 12.84 62.28
C ALA A 6 -4.42 12.64 60.97
N LEU A 7 -4.66 13.73 60.21
CA LEU A 7 -5.12 13.66 58.80
C LEU A 7 -3.94 13.30 57.91
N LEU A 8 -4.00 12.12 57.26
CA LEU A 8 -3.10 11.75 56.20
C LEU A 8 -3.59 12.43 54.90
N PHE A 9 -2.82 13.38 54.38
CA PHE A 9 -3.02 13.93 53.05
C PHE A 9 -2.38 13.01 52.02
N VAL A 10 -3.19 12.25 51.25
CA VAL A 10 -2.70 11.48 50.11
C VAL A 10 -2.59 12.43 48.90
N ILE A 11 -1.37 12.79 48.53
CA ILE A 11 -1.09 13.56 47.31
C ILE A 11 -1.15 12.58 46.13
N LEU A 12 -2.25 12.60 45.35
CA LEU A 12 -2.35 11.93 44.08
C LEU A 12 -1.47 12.69 43.05
N VAL A 13 -0.27 12.17 42.82
CA VAL A 13 0.55 12.63 41.67
C VAL A 13 -0.04 12.05 40.40
N SER A 14 -0.82 12.85 39.69
CA SER A 14 -1.30 12.53 38.36
C SER A 14 -0.10 12.51 37.39
N ALA A 15 0.41 11.33 37.11
CA ALA A 15 1.42 11.15 36.07
C ALA A 15 0.76 11.42 34.69
N CYS A 16 0.94 12.64 34.19
CA CYS A 16 0.56 12.99 32.81
C CYS A 16 1.50 12.22 31.88
N THR A 17 1.08 11.03 31.42
CA THR A 17 1.79 10.30 30.36
C THR A 17 1.68 11.14 29.10
N ARG A 18 2.76 11.82 28.70
CA ARG A 18 2.85 12.45 27.40
C ARG A 18 2.70 11.35 26.35
N VAL A 19 1.63 11.43 25.56
CA VAL A 19 1.53 10.67 24.30
C VAL A 19 2.73 11.08 23.45
N PRO A 20 3.53 10.13 22.94
CA PRO A 20 4.64 10.47 22.07
C PRO A 20 4.15 11.34 20.92
N GLU A 21 4.76 12.49 20.71
CA GLU A 21 4.43 13.35 19.59
C GLU A 21 4.89 12.65 18.31
N LEU A 22 3.95 12.47 17.33
CA LEU A 22 4.30 11.87 16.05
C LEU A 22 5.37 12.72 15.35
N PRO A 23 6.37 12.11 14.68
CA PRO A 23 7.37 12.85 13.93
C PRO A 23 6.72 13.83 12.96
N ASP A 24 7.20 15.07 12.93
CA ASP A 24 6.71 16.07 11.98
C ASP A 24 7.14 15.67 10.55
N MET A 25 6.16 15.32 9.73
CA MET A 25 6.38 14.97 8.32
C MET A 25 6.62 16.18 7.42
N ASN A 26 6.49 17.42 7.93
CA ASN A 26 6.68 18.63 7.15
C ASN A 26 8.11 18.71 6.60
N GLY A 27 8.24 18.78 5.27
CA GLY A 27 9.51 18.80 4.58
C GLY A 27 10.17 17.44 4.33
N MET A 28 9.81 16.39 5.06
CA MET A 28 10.29 15.02 4.83
C MET A 28 9.48 14.31 3.74
N PHE A 29 8.16 14.48 3.75
CA PHE A 29 7.23 13.92 2.78
C PHE A 29 6.77 14.96 1.76
N VAL A 30 6.53 14.48 0.54
CA VAL A 30 5.98 15.27 -0.55
C VAL A 30 4.81 14.52 -1.19
N ASP A 31 3.83 15.26 -1.72
CA ASP A 31 2.84 14.67 -2.63
C ASP A 31 3.52 14.41 -3.97
N LEU A 32 3.50 13.15 -4.45
CA LEU A 32 4.08 12.75 -5.73
C LEU A 32 3.57 13.62 -6.89
N ALA A 33 2.32 14.11 -6.82
CA ALA A 33 1.77 15.00 -7.84
C ALA A 33 2.52 16.34 -7.99
N THR A 34 3.26 16.77 -6.95
CA THR A 34 4.09 17.98 -7.02
C THR A 34 5.48 17.74 -7.60
N VAL A 35 5.92 16.48 -7.66
CA VAL A 35 7.23 16.07 -8.18
C VAL A 35 7.09 15.50 -9.59
N GLU A 36 6.11 14.61 -9.80
CA GLU A 36 5.87 13.97 -11.10
C GLU A 36 4.35 13.80 -11.32
N PRO A 37 3.68 14.84 -11.85
CA PRO A 37 2.22 14.84 -12.04
C PRO A 37 1.72 13.88 -13.12
N THR A 38 2.59 13.34 -13.98
CA THR A 38 2.21 12.45 -15.09
C THR A 38 2.00 11.00 -14.63
N ILE A 39 2.49 10.61 -13.45
CA ILE A 39 2.21 9.31 -12.85
C ILE A 39 0.73 9.24 -12.47
N GLN A 40 0.02 8.24 -12.99
CA GLN A 40 -1.39 8.02 -12.67
C GLN A 40 -1.54 7.54 -11.22
N LYS A 41 -2.65 7.91 -10.58
CA LYS A 41 -2.97 7.52 -9.21
C LYS A 41 -4.34 6.85 -9.13
N ASP A 42 -4.38 5.69 -8.48
CA ASP A 42 -5.59 4.94 -8.14
C ASP A 42 -5.45 4.46 -6.69
N ILE A 43 -5.52 5.41 -5.74
CA ILE A 43 -5.24 5.15 -4.32
C ILE A 43 -6.36 4.29 -3.73
N ARG A 44 -6.14 2.96 -3.73
CA ARG A 44 -7.16 1.94 -3.43
C ARG A 44 -7.68 2.01 -2.01
N TYR A 45 -6.85 2.36 -1.06
CA TYR A 45 -7.23 2.41 0.36
C TYR A 45 -7.98 3.70 0.75
N TYR A 46 -8.01 4.69 -0.12
CA TYR A 46 -8.91 5.83 0.02
C TYR A 46 -10.36 5.50 -0.40
N GLY A 47 -10.54 4.52 -1.28
CA GLY A 47 -11.83 4.01 -1.76
C GLY A 47 -12.32 2.78 -0.99
N ASP A 48 -13.28 2.09 -1.57
CA ASP A 48 -13.89 0.86 -1.06
C ASP A 48 -13.51 -0.39 -1.87
N TYR A 49 -12.90 -0.24 -3.04
CA TYR A 49 -12.41 -1.37 -3.83
C TYR A 49 -10.98 -1.78 -3.41
N ASN A 50 -10.90 -2.41 -2.26
CA ASN A 50 -9.71 -3.02 -1.67
C ASN A 50 -10.12 -4.31 -0.93
N PHE A 51 -9.19 -5.08 -0.41
CA PHE A 51 -9.46 -6.38 0.22
C PHE A 51 -10.30 -6.29 1.50
N VAL A 52 -10.39 -5.10 2.12
CA VAL A 52 -11.24 -4.84 3.29
C VAL A 52 -12.66 -4.44 2.87
N GLY A 53 -12.82 -3.78 1.69
CA GLY A 53 -14.11 -3.35 1.14
C GLY A 53 -14.69 -2.09 1.79
N ARG A 54 -13.83 -1.21 2.28
CA ARG A 54 -14.14 0.14 2.78
C ARG A 54 -12.89 1.00 2.76
N ARG A 55 -13.06 2.31 2.96
CA ARG A 55 -11.92 3.20 3.20
C ARG A 55 -11.16 2.77 4.44
N ILE A 56 -9.84 2.81 4.35
CA ILE A 56 -8.91 2.42 5.41
C ILE A 56 -8.59 3.62 6.31
N ALA A 57 -8.38 3.36 7.60
CA ALA A 57 -8.01 4.37 8.59
C ALA A 57 -6.76 5.14 8.11
N GLY A 58 -6.71 6.44 8.41
CA GLY A 58 -5.58 7.30 8.02
C GLY A 58 -5.61 7.83 6.57
N TYR A 59 -6.35 7.24 5.64
CA TYR A 59 -6.52 7.76 4.28
C TYR A 59 -7.64 8.80 4.24
N ARG A 60 -7.30 10.08 4.45
CA ARG A 60 -8.26 11.21 4.40
C ARG A 60 -8.28 11.91 3.05
N ALA A 61 -7.29 11.66 2.20
CA ALA A 61 -7.20 12.15 0.82
C ALA A 61 -6.63 11.08 -0.11
N ALA A 62 -6.99 11.13 -1.40
CA ALA A 62 -6.46 10.26 -2.45
C ALA A 62 -5.10 10.79 -2.96
N LYS A 63 -4.11 10.86 -2.07
CA LYS A 63 -2.76 11.35 -2.36
C LYS A 63 -1.73 10.25 -2.21
N CYS A 64 -0.71 10.29 -3.06
CA CYS A 64 0.50 9.51 -2.93
C CYS A 64 1.55 10.36 -2.21
N MET A 65 1.68 10.17 -0.91
CA MET A 65 2.72 10.81 -0.11
C MET A 65 3.95 9.90 -0.05
N LEU A 66 5.13 10.45 -0.25
CA LEU A 66 6.41 9.73 -0.18
C LEU A 66 7.48 10.61 0.46
N VAL A 67 8.52 9.98 1.02
CA VAL A 67 9.74 10.72 1.32
C VAL A 67 10.29 11.28 0.02
N ARG A 68 10.83 12.50 0.06
CA ARG A 68 11.30 13.23 -1.15
C ARG A 68 12.23 12.39 -2.01
N LYS A 69 13.15 11.62 -1.40
CA LYS A 69 14.09 10.76 -2.11
C LYS A 69 13.38 9.71 -2.97
N ALA A 70 12.35 9.04 -2.42
CA ALA A 70 11.57 8.05 -3.15
C ALA A 70 10.73 8.68 -4.28
N ALA A 71 10.16 9.87 -4.04
CA ALA A 71 9.41 10.59 -5.08
C ALA A 71 10.30 10.99 -6.27
N VAL A 72 11.55 11.42 -6.02
CA VAL A 72 12.53 11.73 -7.08
C VAL A 72 12.97 10.47 -7.83
N ALA A 73 13.17 9.36 -7.13
CA ALA A 73 13.48 8.08 -7.77
C ALA A 73 12.31 7.60 -8.66
N LEU A 74 11.05 7.78 -8.23
CA LEU A 74 9.89 7.48 -9.08
C LEU A 74 9.77 8.38 -10.32
N GLN A 75 10.18 9.65 -10.25
CA GLN A 75 10.27 10.52 -11.43
C GLN A 75 11.27 9.97 -12.46
N GLN A 76 12.40 9.39 -11.99
CA GLN A 76 13.36 8.72 -12.87
C GLN A 76 12.73 7.47 -13.50
N ALA A 77 12.04 6.63 -12.72
CA ALA A 77 11.32 5.45 -13.21
C ALA A 77 10.26 5.84 -14.25
N GLN A 78 9.51 6.91 -14.02
CA GLN A 78 8.53 7.43 -14.97
C GLN A 78 9.18 7.84 -16.29
N THR A 79 10.34 8.52 -16.24
CA THR A 79 11.10 8.90 -17.42
C THR A 79 11.52 7.67 -18.24
N LEU A 80 11.95 6.59 -17.56
CA LEU A 80 12.31 5.32 -18.21
C LEU A 80 11.09 4.62 -18.83
N ALA A 81 9.95 4.61 -18.13
CA ALA A 81 8.70 4.05 -18.63
C ALA A 81 8.21 4.78 -19.88
N LEU A 82 8.19 6.13 -19.87
CA LEU A 82 7.75 6.95 -20.97
C LEU A 82 8.57 6.73 -22.26
N ARG A 83 9.88 6.55 -22.13
CA ARG A 83 10.78 6.22 -23.27
C ARG A 83 10.42 4.88 -23.93
N GLN A 84 9.77 3.98 -23.21
CA GLN A 84 9.31 2.68 -23.69
C GLN A 84 7.83 2.66 -24.11
N GLY A 85 7.15 3.83 -24.10
CA GLY A 85 5.73 3.96 -24.47
C GLY A 85 4.75 3.61 -23.34
N TYR A 86 5.23 3.55 -22.10
CA TYR A 86 4.44 3.27 -20.89
C TYR A 86 4.44 4.46 -19.94
N SER A 87 3.51 4.45 -19.00
CA SER A 87 3.48 5.34 -17.84
C SER A 87 3.30 4.49 -16.58
N LEU A 88 3.73 5.02 -15.45
CA LEU A 88 3.50 4.40 -14.16
C LEU A 88 2.09 4.76 -13.64
N LYS A 89 1.52 3.86 -12.83
CA LYS A 89 0.32 4.09 -12.03
C LYS A 89 0.54 3.53 -10.63
N VAL A 90 0.34 4.36 -9.59
CA VAL A 90 0.44 3.96 -8.18
C VAL A 90 -0.93 3.57 -7.62
N TYR A 91 -0.95 2.51 -6.83
CA TYR A 91 -2.11 2.03 -6.05
C TYR A 91 -2.00 2.42 -4.59
N ASP A 92 -0.78 2.39 -4.02
CA ASP A 92 -0.47 2.84 -2.68
C ASP A 92 0.95 3.41 -2.60
N CYS A 93 1.16 4.29 -1.62
CA CYS A 93 2.43 4.93 -1.35
C CYS A 93 2.72 4.86 0.16
N TYR A 94 2.99 5.98 0.82
CA TYR A 94 3.02 6.00 2.27
C TYR A 94 1.68 5.53 2.84
N ARG A 95 1.74 4.57 3.77
CA ARG A 95 0.61 3.99 4.50
C ARG A 95 0.82 4.26 5.98
N PRO A 96 -0.01 5.09 6.65
CA PRO A 96 0.11 5.34 8.07
C PRO A 96 0.04 4.05 8.89
N GLN A 97 0.74 3.97 10.03
CA GLN A 97 0.67 2.77 10.89
C GLN A 97 -0.77 2.44 11.30
N GLN A 98 -1.62 3.45 11.58
CA GLN A 98 -3.05 3.24 11.86
C GLN A 98 -3.80 2.51 10.73
N ALA A 99 -3.33 2.60 9.49
CA ALA A 99 -3.90 1.84 8.37
C ALA A 99 -3.47 0.36 8.42
N VAL A 100 -2.22 0.10 8.82
CA VAL A 100 -1.72 -1.27 9.05
C VAL A 100 -2.47 -1.91 10.23
N ASP A 101 -2.70 -1.17 11.30
CA ASP A 101 -3.47 -1.62 12.47
C ASP A 101 -4.93 -1.93 12.09
N ASP A 102 -5.51 -1.16 11.16
CA ASP A 102 -6.84 -1.39 10.60
C ASP A 102 -6.91 -2.69 9.78
N PHE A 103 -5.85 -3.01 9.00
CA PHE A 103 -5.72 -4.30 8.30
C PHE A 103 -5.61 -5.46 9.28
N VAL A 104 -4.82 -5.31 10.34
CA VAL A 104 -4.70 -6.32 11.41
C VAL A 104 -6.06 -6.57 12.07
N ALA A 105 -6.77 -5.50 12.47
CA ALA A 105 -8.08 -5.61 13.09
C ALA A 105 -9.10 -6.31 12.15
N TRP A 106 -9.09 -5.96 10.85
CA TRP A 106 -9.92 -6.62 9.84
C TRP A 106 -9.55 -8.10 9.68
N ALA A 107 -8.27 -8.45 9.65
CA ALA A 107 -7.82 -9.83 9.45
C ALA A 107 -8.21 -10.74 10.64
N LEU A 108 -8.27 -10.18 11.86
CA LEU A 108 -8.69 -10.89 13.07
C LEU A 108 -10.22 -11.13 13.11
N ASP A 109 -11.02 -10.32 12.41
CA ASP A 109 -12.46 -10.61 12.22
C ASP A 109 -12.65 -11.65 11.11
N ILE A 110 -12.58 -12.91 11.46
CA ILE A 110 -12.69 -14.04 10.52
C ILE A 110 -14.03 -14.11 9.79
N ASN A 111 -15.07 -13.41 10.27
CA ASN A 111 -16.40 -13.39 9.67
C ASN A 111 -16.56 -12.34 8.56
N ASP A 112 -15.72 -11.30 8.52
CA ASP A 112 -15.73 -10.30 7.44
C ASP A 112 -15.03 -10.85 6.18
N THR A 113 -15.74 -11.63 5.40
CA THR A 113 -15.26 -12.27 4.15
C THR A 113 -15.85 -11.66 2.89
N LYS A 114 -16.48 -10.47 2.98
CA LYS A 114 -17.21 -9.84 1.86
C LYS A 114 -16.39 -9.60 0.60
N MET A 115 -15.06 -9.47 0.73
CA MET A 115 -14.15 -9.25 -0.39
C MET A 115 -13.33 -10.50 -0.77
N GLN A 116 -13.55 -11.65 -0.12
CA GLN A 116 -12.79 -12.87 -0.34
C GLN A 116 -12.80 -13.32 -1.79
N SER A 117 -13.96 -13.41 -2.41
CA SER A 117 -14.08 -13.84 -3.82
C SER A 117 -13.32 -12.97 -4.81
N ARG A 118 -12.92 -11.75 -4.40
CA ARG A 118 -12.27 -10.77 -5.26
C ARG A 118 -10.76 -10.69 -5.05
N PHE A 119 -10.29 -10.80 -3.79
CA PHE A 119 -8.89 -10.53 -3.43
C PHE A 119 -8.15 -11.73 -2.84
N TYR A 120 -8.86 -12.67 -2.23
CA TYR A 120 -8.24 -13.87 -1.61
C TYR A 120 -9.11 -15.13 -1.77
N PRO A 121 -9.52 -15.44 -3.03
CA PRO A 121 -10.53 -16.48 -3.28
C PRO A 121 -10.06 -17.89 -2.89
N ALA A 122 -8.75 -18.15 -2.88
CA ALA A 122 -8.18 -19.44 -2.51
C ALA A 122 -7.57 -19.46 -1.10
N VAL A 123 -7.49 -18.32 -0.42
CA VAL A 123 -6.81 -18.22 0.89
C VAL A 123 -7.83 -18.11 2.01
N PRO A 124 -7.84 -19.03 2.98
CA PRO A 124 -8.63 -18.87 4.20
C PRO A 124 -8.16 -17.64 4.99
N LYS A 125 -9.10 -16.87 5.51
CA LYS A 125 -8.79 -15.59 6.16
C LYS A 125 -7.91 -15.75 7.40
N ASP A 126 -8.04 -16.86 8.15
CA ASP A 126 -7.21 -17.21 9.29
C ASP A 126 -5.75 -17.53 8.94
N LYS A 127 -5.43 -17.64 7.63
CA LYS A 127 -4.07 -17.90 7.12
C LYS A 127 -3.34 -16.67 6.62
N LEU A 128 -3.97 -15.51 6.60
CA LEU A 128 -3.40 -14.28 6.03
C LEU A 128 -2.09 -13.84 6.70
N PHE A 129 -1.98 -14.02 8.03
CA PHE A 129 -0.74 -13.74 8.76
C PHE A 129 0.34 -14.80 8.50
N ASP A 130 -0.02 -16.08 8.58
CA ASP A 130 0.90 -17.21 8.39
C ASP A 130 1.54 -17.18 6.99
N LEU A 131 0.78 -16.74 5.98
CA LEU A 131 1.21 -16.64 4.59
C LEU A 131 1.85 -15.29 4.24
N GLY A 132 1.94 -14.37 5.20
CA GLY A 132 2.62 -13.09 5.03
C GLY A 132 1.85 -12.02 4.24
N TYR A 133 0.54 -12.22 3.97
CA TYR A 133 -0.29 -11.21 3.30
C TYR A 133 -0.64 -10.03 4.21
N ILE A 134 -0.76 -10.28 5.52
CA ILE A 134 -0.98 -9.25 6.54
C ILE A 134 0.16 -9.30 7.56
N ALA A 135 0.68 -8.14 7.92
CA ALA A 135 1.74 -7.98 8.92
C ALA A 135 1.41 -6.81 9.87
N VAL A 136 2.01 -6.82 11.06
CA VAL A 136 1.82 -5.77 12.07
C VAL A 136 2.63 -4.50 11.79
N GLN A 137 3.58 -4.57 10.85
CA GLN A 137 4.39 -3.46 10.35
C GLN A 137 4.52 -3.57 8.83
N SER A 138 4.63 -2.43 8.16
CA SER A 138 4.73 -2.37 6.70
C SER A 138 5.83 -1.44 6.24
N GLY A 139 6.55 -1.81 5.18
CA GLY A 139 7.50 -0.94 4.49
C GLY A 139 6.89 0.40 4.08
N HIS A 140 5.61 0.40 3.69
CA HIS A 140 4.88 1.61 3.33
C HIS A 140 4.85 2.66 4.45
N SER A 141 4.79 2.24 5.72
CA SER A 141 4.78 3.18 6.85
C SER A 141 6.10 3.94 7.01
N ARG A 142 7.18 3.52 6.34
CA ARG A 142 8.46 4.22 6.31
C ARG A 142 8.56 5.28 5.20
N GLY A 143 7.56 5.31 4.28
CA GLY A 143 7.42 6.34 3.25
C GLY A 143 8.29 6.16 2.00
N SER A 144 8.97 5.02 1.85
CA SER A 144 9.85 4.71 0.72
C SER A 144 9.37 3.52 -0.11
N THR A 145 8.19 2.99 0.18
CA THR A 145 7.58 1.86 -0.49
C THR A 145 6.37 2.30 -1.31
N VAL A 146 6.19 1.68 -2.47
CA VAL A 146 5.08 1.94 -3.39
C VAL A 146 4.51 0.64 -3.93
N ASP A 147 3.19 0.60 -4.10
CA ASP A 147 2.50 -0.38 -4.92
C ASP A 147 2.18 0.24 -6.28
N ILE A 148 2.69 -0.39 -7.35
CA ILE A 148 2.80 0.27 -8.65
C ILE A 148 2.59 -0.70 -9.81
N THR A 149 2.17 -0.16 -10.95
CA THR A 149 2.04 -0.90 -12.20
C THR A 149 2.43 -0.05 -13.41
N LEU A 150 2.46 -0.68 -14.58
CA LEU A 150 2.57 -0.03 -15.88
C LEU A 150 1.20 0.10 -16.55
N VAL A 151 1.01 1.22 -17.24
CA VAL A 151 -0.12 1.49 -18.13
C VAL A 151 0.40 1.97 -19.49
N PRO A 152 -0.33 1.83 -20.60
CA PRO A 152 0.05 2.49 -21.86
C PRO A 152 0.16 4.01 -21.66
N ALA A 153 1.19 4.67 -22.16
CA ALA A 153 1.44 6.11 -21.94
C ALA A 153 0.27 7.00 -22.42
N THR A 154 -0.49 6.52 -23.40
CA THR A 154 -1.67 7.23 -23.94
C THR A 154 -2.96 6.92 -23.20
N SER A 155 -2.95 5.97 -22.25
CA SER A 155 -4.16 5.60 -21.51
C SER A 155 -4.50 6.66 -20.46
N ARG A 156 -5.80 6.84 -20.22
CA ARG A 156 -6.31 7.67 -19.14
C ARG A 156 -6.74 6.76 -17.99
N ALA A 157 -6.68 7.29 -16.76
CA ALA A 157 -7.19 6.58 -15.59
C ALA A 157 -8.63 6.11 -15.83
N SER A 158 -8.88 4.82 -15.65
CA SER A 158 -10.22 4.26 -15.79
C SER A 158 -11.12 4.79 -14.68
N ARG A 159 -12.25 5.38 -15.05
CA ARG A 159 -13.37 5.52 -14.11
C ARG A 159 -14.09 4.19 -14.04
N VAL A 160 -13.86 3.44 -12.98
CA VAL A 160 -14.61 2.20 -12.79
C VAL A 160 -15.99 2.50 -12.22
N VAL A 161 -17.01 2.09 -12.92
CA VAL A 161 -18.42 2.36 -12.58
C VAL A 161 -19.12 1.13 -12.00
N THR A 162 -18.45 -0.04 -11.93
CA THR A 162 -19.12 -1.32 -11.63
C THR A 162 -18.46 -2.11 -10.51
N ALA A 163 -18.43 -1.53 -9.30
CA ALA A 163 -17.90 -2.20 -8.10
C ALA A 163 -18.67 -3.46 -7.66
N HIS A 164 -19.78 -3.81 -8.33
CA HIS A 164 -20.72 -4.85 -7.87
C HIS A 164 -20.52 -6.24 -8.50
N LEU A 165 -19.65 -6.36 -9.54
CA LEU A 165 -19.42 -7.66 -10.17
C LEU A 165 -18.41 -8.50 -9.36
N PRO A 166 -18.60 -9.83 -9.30
CA PRO A 166 -17.72 -10.74 -8.58
C PRO A 166 -16.42 -10.96 -9.39
N TYR A 167 -15.53 -9.96 -9.43
CA TYR A 167 -14.25 -10.09 -10.08
C TYR A 167 -13.33 -10.99 -9.26
N ASP A 168 -12.84 -12.08 -9.81
CA ASP A 168 -11.73 -12.86 -9.23
C ASP A 168 -10.41 -12.23 -9.69
N CYS A 169 -9.54 -11.89 -8.75
CA CYS A 169 -8.26 -11.24 -9.07
C CYS A 169 -7.30 -12.15 -9.87
N ARG A 170 -7.58 -13.45 -9.93
CA ARG A 170 -6.79 -14.46 -10.69
C ARG A 170 -7.36 -14.72 -12.09
N ALA A 171 -8.57 -14.24 -12.38
CA ALA A 171 -9.21 -14.44 -13.67
C ALA A 171 -8.38 -13.84 -14.83
N ASP A 172 -8.74 -14.15 -16.05
CA ASP A 172 -8.17 -13.51 -17.23
C ASP A 172 -8.37 -11.99 -17.19
N LYS A 173 -7.47 -11.24 -17.81
CA LYS A 173 -7.48 -9.76 -17.76
C LYS A 173 -8.83 -9.15 -18.11
N ALA A 174 -9.58 -9.75 -19.02
CA ALA A 174 -10.91 -9.25 -19.45
C ALA A 174 -11.99 -9.42 -18.37
N ASP A 175 -11.83 -10.38 -17.46
CA ASP A 175 -12.80 -10.77 -16.44
C ASP A 175 -12.41 -10.27 -15.03
N ARG A 176 -11.22 -9.66 -14.91
CA ARG A 176 -10.78 -8.99 -13.67
C ARG A 176 -11.40 -7.61 -13.53
N TYR A 177 -11.29 -7.05 -12.31
CA TYR A 177 -11.65 -5.66 -12.08
C TYR A 177 -11.01 -4.75 -13.14
N PRO A 178 -11.82 -3.98 -13.88
CA PRO A 178 -11.34 -3.20 -15.00
C PRO A 178 -10.51 -2.02 -14.52
N ASP A 179 -9.22 -2.11 -14.71
CA ASP A 179 -8.30 -1.00 -14.63
C ASP A 179 -7.45 -0.95 -15.91
N ASN A 180 -6.78 0.18 -16.16
CA ASN A 180 -5.96 0.36 -17.35
C ASN A 180 -4.53 -0.19 -17.21
N SER A 181 -4.24 -0.96 -16.15
CA SER A 181 -2.97 -1.64 -15.95
C SER A 181 -2.68 -2.60 -17.12
N LEU A 182 -1.42 -2.76 -17.49
CA LEU A 182 -0.99 -3.89 -18.30
C LEU A 182 -1.39 -5.20 -17.61
N ASP A 183 -1.53 -6.27 -18.39
CA ASP A 183 -1.77 -7.58 -17.81
C ASP A 183 -0.53 -8.05 -17.03
N MET A 184 -0.67 -8.20 -15.73
CA MET A 184 0.36 -8.70 -14.82
C MET A 184 0.08 -10.15 -14.37
N GLY A 185 -0.93 -10.84 -14.95
CA GLY A 185 -1.34 -12.18 -14.61
C GLY A 185 -2.29 -12.27 -13.41
N THR A 186 -2.26 -11.30 -12.50
CA THR A 186 -3.26 -11.12 -11.42
C THR A 186 -3.67 -9.65 -11.32
N GLY A 187 -4.77 -9.38 -10.61
CA GLY A 187 -5.10 -8.03 -10.15
C GLY A 187 -4.15 -7.56 -9.04
N TYR A 188 -4.18 -6.27 -8.74
CA TYR A 188 -3.52 -5.68 -7.57
C TYR A 188 -4.17 -6.21 -6.28
N ASP A 189 -3.37 -6.40 -5.22
CA ASP A 189 -3.80 -6.94 -3.91
C ASP A 189 -4.42 -8.36 -4.01
N CYS A 190 -4.06 -9.14 -5.01
CA CYS A 190 -4.49 -10.53 -5.10
C CYS A 190 -3.66 -11.41 -4.14
N PHE A 191 -4.24 -11.84 -3.03
CA PHE A 191 -3.59 -12.73 -2.08
C PHE A 191 -3.62 -14.16 -2.61
N ASP A 192 -2.65 -14.45 -3.46
CA ASP A 192 -2.49 -15.74 -4.14
C ASP A 192 -1.02 -15.86 -4.58
N GLU A 193 -0.48 -17.06 -4.57
CA GLU A 193 0.90 -17.33 -5.03
C GLU A 193 1.12 -16.90 -6.48
N LEU A 194 0.07 -16.83 -7.31
CA LEU A 194 0.15 -16.25 -8.65
C LEU A 194 0.62 -14.79 -8.65
N SER A 195 0.51 -14.08 -7.53
CA SER A 195 1.02 -12.71 -7.38
C SER A 195 2.51 -12.64 -7.12
N HIS A 196 3.16 -13.75 -6.72
CA HIS A 196 4.61 -13.80 -6.57
C HIS A 196 5.27 -13.42 -7.89
N THR A 197 6.23 -12.50 -7.84
CA THR A 197 6.80 -11.86 -9.04
C THR A 197 7.33 -12.89 -10.03
N ASP A 198 8.00 -13.93 -9.54
CA ASP A 198 8.62 -14.96 -10.36
C ASP A 198 7.84 -16.29 -10.39
N ASN A 199 6.53 -16.27 -10.07
CA ASN A 199 5.72 -17.48 -10.14
C ASN A 199 5.78 -18.11 -11.55
N PRO A 200 6.15 -19.40 -11.67
CA PRO A 200 6.37 -20.05 -12.97
C PRO A 200 5.08 -20.25 -13.79
N ALA A 201 3.91 -20.18 -13.16
CA ALA A 201 2.64 -20.23 -13.88
C ALA A 201 2.33 -18.95 -14.64
N ILE A 202 3.00 -17.85 -14.31
CA ILE A 202 2.86 -16.58 -15.01
C ILE A 202 3.80 -16.58 -16.22
N VAL A 203 3.21 -16.67 -17.40
CA VAL A 203 3.92 -16.82 -18.67
C VAL A 203 3.46 -15.77 -19.71
N GLY A 204 4.08 -15.75 -20.89
CA GLY A 204 3.66 -14.92 -22.02
C GLY A 204 3.74 -13.42 -21.73
N VAL A 205 2.70 -12.68 -22.09
CA VAL A 205 2.64 -11.21 -21.98
C VAL A 205 2.67 -10.75 -20.52
N ALA A 206 2.00 -11.46 -19.62
CA ALA A 206 1.97 -11.11 -18.21
C ALA A 206 3.38 -11.21 -17.58
N ARG A 207 4.14 -12.24 -17.92
CA ARG A 207 5.55 -12.38 -17.49
C ARG A 207 6.41 -11.23 -18.03
N GLN A 208 6.31 -10.93 -19.31
CA GLN A 208 7.05 -9.85 -19.95
C GLN A 208 6.73 -8.48 -19.30
N ASN A 209 5.47 -8.24 -18.94
CA ASN A 209 5.07 -7.00 -18.29
C ASN A 209 5.64 -6.87 -16.86
N ARG A 210 5.67 -7.98 -16.08
CA ARG A 210 6.32 -8.00 -14.76
C ARG A 210 7.83 -7.74 -14.86
N ASP A 211 8.50 -8.40 -15.81
CA ASP A 211 9.93 -8.23 -16.02
C ASP A 211 10.26 -6.78 -16.41
N LYS A 212 9.44 -6.18 -17.28
CA LYS A 212 9.55 -4.77 -17.68
C LYS A 212 9.35 -3.81 -16.51
N LEU A 213 8.32 -4.03 -15.68
CA LEU A 213 8.09 -3.20 -14.49
C LEU A 213 9.29 -3.29 -13.55
N ARG A 214 9.78 -4.50 -13.28
CA ARG A 214 10.93 -4.74 -12.42
C ARG A 214 12.18 -4.05 -12.96
N GLU A 215 12.49 -4.20 -14.25
CA GLU A 215 13.65 -3.55 -14.89
C GLU A 215 13.60 -2.02 -14.71
N ILE A 216 12.45 -1.39 -14.95
CA ILE A 216 12.27 0.06 -14.81
C ILE A 216 12.45 0.50 -13.36
N MET A 217 11.85 -0.23 -12.41
CA MET A 217 11.90 0.12 -10.99
C MET A 217 13.31 -0.09 -10.40
N GLU A 218 13.98 -1.19 -10.73
CA GLU A 218 15.35 -1.49 -10.29
C GLU A 218 16.34 -0.47 -10.86
N ALA A 219 16.20 -0.06 -12.12
CA ALA A 219 17.02 0.99 -12.73
C ALA A 219 16.86 2.35 -12.04
N ALA A 220 15.75 2.58 -11.32
CA ALA A 220 15.50 3.76 -10.50
C ALA A 220 15.85 3.55 -9.00
N GLY A 221 16.47 2.43 -8.64
CA GLY A 221 16.95 2.13 -7.29
C GLY A 221 15.94 1.50 -6.36
N PHE A 222 14.81 0.99 -6.86
CA PHE A 222 13.84 0.23 -6.07
C PHE A 222 14.13 -1.26 -6.11
N VAL A 223 13.73 -1.97 -5.06
CA VAL A 223 13.82 -3.43 -4.94
C VAL A 223 12.42 -4.00 -4.82
N ASN A 224 12.11 -5.02 -5.61
CA ASN A 224 10.84 -5.72 -5.56
C ASN A 224 10.73 -6.64 -4.34
N TYR A 225 9.54 -6.73 -3.76
CA TYR A 225 9.17 -7.78 -2.81
C TYR A 225 8.72 -9.02 -3.59
N ALA A 226 9.42 -10.14 -3.42
CA ALA A 226 9.24 -11.32 -4.26
C ALA A 226 7.81 -11.91 -4.27
N ASN A 227 7.05 -11.72 -3.18
CA ASN A 227 5.69 -12.26 -3.06
C ASN A 227 4.60 -11.38 -3.72
N GLU A 228 4.98 -10.17 -4.20
CA GLU A 228 4.03 -9.20 -4.75
C GLU A 228 4.64 -8.47 -5.96
N TRP A 229 4.12 -8.70 -7.16
CA TRP A 229 4.67 -8.11 -8.38
C TRP A 229 4.58 -6.57 -8.42
N TRP A 230 3.70 -5.99 -7.63
CA TRP A 230 3.46 -4.54 -7.57
C TRP A 230 4.31 -3.80 -6.53
N HIS A 231 4.86 -4.50 -5.51
CA HIS A 231 5.45 -3.93 -4.31
C HIS A 231 6.95 -3.66 -4.46
N TYR A 232 7.34 -2.40 -4.30
CA TYR A 232 8.72 -1.95 -4.46
C TYR A 232 9.12 -1.00 -3.34
N THR A 233 10.30 -1.22 -2.76
CA THR A 233 10.90 -0.36 -1.72
C THR A 233 12.19 0.26 -2.26
N LEU A 234 12.41 1.56 -2.03
CA LEU A 234 13.69 2.20 -2.36
C LEU A 234 14.82 1.56 -1.56
N SER A 235 15.87 1.05 -2.23
CA SER A 235 16.95 0.30 -1.60
C SER A 235 17.74 1.11 -0.56
N ASP A 236 17.87 2.42 -0.79
CA ASP A 236 18.55 3.37 0.09
C ASP A 236 17.52 4.31 0.73
N GLU A 237 16.58 3.71 1.49
CA GLU A 237 15.54 4.47 2.17
C GLU A 237 16.11 5.27 3.36
N PRO A 238 15.67 6.54 3.54
CA PRO A 238 16.25 7.41 4.58
C PRO A 238 15.78 7.08 6.00
N TYR A 239 14.67 6.35 6.16
CA TYR A 239 14.06 6.07 7.46
C TYR A 239 13.73 4.57 7.62
N PRO A 240 14.73 3.66 7.58
CA PRO A 240 14.50 2.22 7.52
C PRO A 240 13.83 1.65 8.80
N ASP A 241 13.93 2.36 9.93
CA ASP A 241 13.45 1.90 11.24
C ASP A 241 12.31 2.78 11.79
N THR A 242 11.78 3.74 10.98
CA THR A 242 10.75 4.68 11.44
C THR A 242 9.42 4.41 10.76
N TYR A 243 8.43 3.99 11.54
CA TYR A 243 7.05 3.75 11.10
C TYR A 243 6.19 4.97 11.46
N PHE A 244 5.89 5.78 10.45
CA PHE A 244 5.11 7.00 10.62
C PHE A 244 3.61 6.68 10.73
N ASP A 245 2.86 7.53 11.47
CA ASP A 245 1.41 7.35 11.66
C ASP A 245 0.60 8.63 11.39
N ASN A 246 1.16 9.58 10.67
CA ASN A 246 0.45 10.81 10.31
C ASN A 246 -0.60 10.53 9.23
N PRO A 247 -1.89 10.92 9.41
CA PRO A 247 -2.90 10.71 8.38
C PRO A 247 -2.58 11.43 7.07
N ILE A 248 -2.90 10.82 5.94
CA ILE A 248 -2.81 11.41 4.59
C ILE A 248 -3.95 12.43 4.43
N ARG A 249 -3.62 13.71 4.16
CA ARG A 249 -4.55 14.84 4.07
C ARG A 249 -4.41 15.61 2.78
#